data_04d7d54fbf42af76c2e3cbcdb07da310
#
_entry.id   04d7d54fbf42af76c2e3cbcdb07da310
#
_cell.length_a   1.000
_cell.length_b   1.000
_cell.length_c   1.000
_cell.angle_alpha   90.00
_cell.angle_beta   90.00
_cell.angle_gamma   90.00
#
_symmetry.space_group_name_H-M   'P 1'
#
loop_
_entity.id
_entity.type
_entity.pdbx_description
1 polymer ?
#
loop_
_entity_poly.entity_id
_entity_poly.type
_entity_poly.pdbx_seq_one_letter_code
_entity_poly.pdbx_strand_id
1 'polypeptide(L)'
;MIRYTADLTFTDIYGNILSEFRYETTKAVSVKKALSNYNFRCKKRLGLTRTSRVISNGAIYVDTVKYIVHNNNITRVHRNEPESALISFNSNTIEVDGKEYIYNEEDGVYWLDGVQYSEYIHK
;
A
#
# COMPACT_ATOMS: atom_id res chain seq x y z
N MET A 1 13.38 -12.94 5.51
CA MET A 1 12.11 -12.48 4.93
C MET A 1 11.45 -11.45 5.83
N ILE A 2 10.70 -10.56 5.24
CA ILE A 2 10.01 -9.49 5.94
C ILE A 2 8.58 -9.92 6.23
N ARG A 3 8.08 -9.58 7.42
CA ARG A 3 6.68 -9.84 7.78
C ARG A 3 5.81 -8.68 7.37
N TYR A 4 4.78 -8.97 6.60
CA TYR A 4 3.77 -8.01 6.16
C TYR A 4 2.44 -8.31 6.83
N THR A 5 1.64 -7.27 7.04
CA THR A 5 0.30 -7.39 7.60
C THR A 5 -0.69 -6.83 6.59
N ALA A 6 -1.75 -7.56 6.32
CA ALA A 6 -2.73 -7.16 5.30
C ALA A 6 -4.04 -6.69 5.92
N ASP A 7 -4.61 -5.69 5.31
CA ASP A 7 -5.98 -5.27 5.47
C ASP A 7 -6.58 -5.18 4.07
N LEU A 8 -7.02 -6.32 3.55
CA LEU A 8 -7.43 -6.47 2.16
C LEU A 8 -8.85 -6.99 2.06
N THR A 9 -9.57 -6.51 1.07
CA THR A 9 -10.87 -7.05 0.66
C THR A 9 -10.71 -7.65 -0.73
N PHE A 10 -11.14 -8.90 -0.88
CA PHE A 10 -11.12 -9.60 -2.15
C PHE A 10 -12.52 -9.66 -2.72
N THR A 11 -12.65 -9.28 -3.97
CA THR A 11 -13.92 -9.28 -4.70
C THR A 11 -13.81 -10.06 -5.99
N ASP A 12 -14.96 -10.39 -6.57
CA ASP A 12 -15.01 -10.89 -7.95
C ASP A 12 -14.97 -9.70 -8.92
N ILE A 13 -15.05 -9.99 -10.22
CA ILE A 13 -15.02 -8.96 -11.26
C ILE A 13 -16.27 -8.04 -11.25
N TYR A 14 -17.31 -8.43 -10.53
CA TYR A 14 -18.55 -7.66 -10.41
C TYR A 14 -18.63 -6.84 -9.12
N GLY A 15 -17.59 -6.92 -8.29
CA GLY A 15 -17.53 -6.18 -7.03
C GLY A 15 -18.16 -6.89 -5.84
N ASN A 16 -18.55 -8.14 -5.97
CA ASN A 16 -19.07 -8.93 -4.85
C ASN A 16 -17.94 -9.34 -3.92
N ILE A 17 -18.09 -9.10 -2.62
CA ILE A 17 -17.08 -9.45 -1.63
C ILE A 17 -16.98 -10.95 -1.50
N LEU A 18 -15.79 -11.49 -1.72
CA LEU A 18 -15.49 -12.92 -1.60
C LEU A 18 -14.84 -13.24 -0.27
N SER A 19 -13.93 -12.40 0.20
CA SER A 19 -13.20 -12.62 1.44
C SER A 19 -12.62 -11.31 1.94
N GLU A 20 -12.42 -11.23 3.25
CA GLU A 20 -11.78 -10.08 3.88
C GLU A 20 -10.63 -10.58 4.75
N PHE A 21 -9.46 -9.98 4.57
CA PHE A 21 -8.28 -10.28 5.35
C PHE A 21 -8.03 -9.09 6.26
N ARG A 22 -8.18 -9.29 7.56
CA ARG A 22 -7.97 -8.24 8.55
C ARG A 22 -6.79 -8.63 9.42
N TYR A 23 -5.71 -7.85 9.28
CA TYR A 23 -4.47 -8.06 10.05
C TYR A 23 -3.83 -9.42 9.84
N GLU A 24 -4.07 -10.06 8.72
CA GLU A 24 -3.36 -11.30 8.38
C GLU A 24 -1.93 -11.01 8.00
N THR A 25 -1.04 -11.86 8.47
CA THR A 25 0.40 -11.71 8.21
C THR A 25 0.90 -12.73 7.21
N THR A 26 1.94 -12.34 6.49
CA THR A 26 2.71 -13.25 5.64
C THR A 26 4.16 -12.80 5.65
N LYS A 27 5.06 -13.74 5.40
CA LYS A 27 6.48 -13.43 5.21
C LYS A 27 6.80 -13.50 3.74
N ALA A 28 7.49 -12.48 3.25
CA ALA A 28 7.85 -12.41 1.84
C ALA A 28 9.11 -11.58 1.66
N VAL A 29 9.74 -11.71 0.51
CA VAL A 29 10.94 -10.94 0.17
C VAL A 29 10.58 -9.52 -0.28
N SER A 30 9.34 -9.27 -0.67
CA SER A 30 8.87 -7.97 -1.11
C SER A 30 7.37 -7.85 -0.87
N VAL A 31 6.87 -6.62 -0.90
CA VAL A 31 5.43 -6.37 -0.79
C VAL A 31 4.66 -6.98 -1.96
N LYS A 32 5.25 -6.96 -3.13
CA LYS A 32 4.66 -7.57 -4.33
C LYS A 32 4.46 -9.07 -4.14
N LYS A 33 5.45 -9.73 -3.56
CA LYS A 33 5.37 -11.16 -3.24
C LYS A 33 4.37 -11.41 -2.12
N ALA A 34 4.30 -10.51 -1.14
CA ALA A 34 3.30 -10.60 -0.09
C ALA A 34 1.88 -10.56 -0.67
N LEU A 35 1.61 -9.62 -1.57
CA LEU A 35 0.30 -9.54 -2.24
C LEU A 35 -0.02 -10.83 -3.00
N SER A 36 0.95 -11.38 -3.70
CA SER A 36 0.80 -12.67 -4.39
C SER A 36 0.42 -13.79 -3.42
N ASN A 37 1.05 -13.81 -2.24
CA ASN A 37 0.74 -14.79 -1.21
C ASN A 37 -0.71 -14.66 -0.72
N TYR A 38 -1.18 -13.43 -0.52
CA TYR A 38 -2.56 -13.21 -0.08
C TYR A 38 -3.57 -13.61 -1.16
N ASN A 39 -3.30 -13.31 -2.42
CA ASN A 39 -4.14 -13.75 -3.53
C ASN A 39 -4.24 -15.28 -3.57
N PHE A 40 -3.13 -15.94 -3.39
CA PHE A 40 -3.09 -17.41 -3.35
C PHE A 40 -3.93 -17.96 -2.18
N ARG A 41 -3.78 -17.38 -1.00
CA ARG A 41 -4.56 -17.78 0.18
C ARG A 41 -6.06 -17.61 -0.03
N CYS A 42 -6.45 -16.50 -0.62
CA CYS A 42 -7.86 -16.24 -0.92
C CYS A 42 -8.44 -17.32 -1.83
N LYS A 43 -7.75 -17.61 -2.91
CA LYS A 43 -8.19 -18.64 -3.85
C LYS A 43 -8.26 -20.01 -3.19
N LYS A 44 -7.27 -20.37 -2.40
CA LYS A 44 -7.23 -21.64 -1.69
C LYS A 44 -8.38 -21.79 -0.70
N ARG A 45 -8.65 -20.75 0.10
CA ARG A 45 -9.74 -20.78 1.08
C ARG A 45 -11.11 -20.91 0.42
N LEU A 46 -11.27 -20.31 -0.74
CA LEU A 46 -12.55 -20.34 -1.48
C LEU A 46 -12.68 -21.55 -2.40
N GLY A 47 -11.66 -22.39 -2.48
CA GLY A 47 -11.67 -23.52 -3.38
C GLY A 47 -11.62 -23.14 -4.86
N LEU A 48 -11.06 -21.97 -5.16
CA LEU A 48 -10.96 -21.46 -6.53
C LEU A 48 -9.73 -22.03 -7.22
N THR A 49 -9.77 -22.08 -8.54
CA THR A 49 -8.62 -22.49 -9.36
C THR A 49 -7.61 -21.37 -9.45
N ARG A 50 -6.38 -21.69 -9.87
CA ARG A 50 -5.34 -20.69 -10.08
C ARG A 50 -5.71 -19.62 -11.09
N THR A 51 -6.52 -19.97 -12.06
CA THR A 51 -6.95 -19.08 -13.14
C THR A 51 -8.17 -18.25 -12.78
N SER A 52 -8.80 -18.53 -11.64
CA SER A 52 -9.91 -17.73 -11.16
C SER A 52 -9.48 -16.32 -10.89
N ARG A 53 -10.30 -15.35 -11.25
CA ARG A 53 -9.97 -13.95 -11.10
C ARG A 53 -10.54 -13.41 -9.79
N VAL A 54 -9.66 -12.96 -8.92
CA VAL A 54 -10.01 -12.24 -7.70
C VAL A 54 -9.35 -10.88 -7.74
N ILE A 55 -10.02 -9.88 -7.19
CA ILE A 55 -9.53 -8.50 -7.17
C ILE A 55 -9.34 -8.10 -5.72
N SER A 56 -8.13 -7.62 -5.41
CA SER A 56 -7.79 -7.16 -4.06
C SER A 56 -7.70 -5.65 -4.01
N ASN A 57 -8.25 -5.09 -2.94
CA ASN A 57 -8.17 -3.66 -2.61
C ASN A 57 -7.95 -3.51 -1.12
N GLY A 58 -7.22 -2.48 -0.73
CA GLY A 58 -6.95 -2.19 0.67
C GLY A 58 -5.51 -1.78 0.90
N ALA A 59 -4.87 -2.37 1.88
CA ALA A 59 -3.52 -1.99 2.25
C ALA A 59 -2.69 -3.17 2.77
N ILE A 60 -1.38 -3.06 2.59
CA ILE A 60 -0.40 -3.95 3.19
C ILE A 60 0.57 -3.09 3.98
N TYR A 61 0.83 -3.49 5.22
CA TYR A 61 1.67 -2.74 6.15
C TYR A 61 2.97 -3.48 6.45
N VAL A 62 4.04 -2.73 6.57
CA VAL A 62 5.30 -3.20 7.13
C VAL A 62 5.94 -2.05 7.91
N ASP A 63 6.18 -2.25 9.21
CA ASP A 63 6.68 -1.20 10.10
C ASP A 63 5.87 0.11 9.95
N THR A 64 6.53 1.18 9.54
CA THR A 64 5.93 2.50 9.37
C THR A 64 5.44 2.75 7.94
N VAL A 65 5.45 1.72 7.11
CA VAL A 65 5.10 1.86 5.69
C VAL A 65 3.75 1.22 5.42
N LYS A 66 2.91 1.96 4.69
CA LYS A 66 1.61 1.49 4.23
C LYS A 66 1.61 1.46 2.71
N TYR A 67 1.39 0.29 2.15
CA TYR A 67 1.25 0.13 0.71
C TYR A 67 -0.22 0.04 0.35
N ILE A 68 -0.68 0.92 -0.51
CA ILE A 68 -2.07 0.92 -0.97
C ILE A 68 -2.21 -0.03 -2.13
N VAL A 69 -3.19 -0.92 -2.03
CA VAL A 69 -3.50 -1.91 -3.07
C VAL A 69 -4.81 -1.52 -3.75
N HIS A 70 -4.77 -1.47 -5.07
CA HIS A 70 -5.95 -1.20 -5.88
C HIS A 70 -5.94 -2.11 -7.10
N ASN A 71 -7.01 -2.86 -7.28
CA ASN A 71 -7.16 -3.81 -8.40
C ASN A 71 -5.92 -4.71 -8.56
N ASN A 72 -5.51 -5.36 -7.48
CA ASN A 72 -4.35 -6.27 -7.44
C ASN A 72 -3.00 -5.60 -7.67
N ASN A 73 -2.93 -4.29 -7.68
CA ASN A 73 -1.69 -3.57 -7.89
C ASN A 73 -1.37 -2.71 -6.70
N ILE A 74 -0.08 -2.63 -6.37
CA ILE A 74 0.39 -1.68 -5.38
C ILE A 74 0.51 -0.34 -6.09
N THR A 75 -0.35 0.60 -5.72
CA THR A 75 -0.45 1.88 -6.42
C THR A 75 0.26 3.01 -5.71
N ARG A 76 0.36 2.93 -4.38
CA ARG A 76 0.91 4.02 -3.58
C ARG A 76 1.65 3.48 -2.38
N VAL A 77 2.60 4.28 -1.88
CA VAL A 77 3.33 4.02 -0.65
C VAL A 77 3.18 5.23 0.24
N HIS A 78 2.74 5.00 1.46
CA HIS A 78 2.65 6.04 2.48
C HIS A 78 3.58 5.69 3.63
N ARG A 79 4.42 6.64 4.02
CA ARG A 79 5.35 6.45 5.14
C ARG A 79 4.96 7.35 6.29
N ASN A 80 4.92 6.77 7.48
CA ASN A 80 4.78 7.54 8.71
C ASN A 80 6.18 7.95 9.15
N GLU A 81 6.61 9.13 8.74
CA GLU A 81 7.92 9.62 9.08
C GLU A 81 7.98 10.06 10.53
N PRO A 82 9.15 9.95 11.18
CA PRO A 82 9.35 10.54 12.50
C PRO A 82 9.06 12.04 12.47
N GLU A 83 8.61 12.59 13.59
CA GLU A 83 8.39 14.04 13.68
C GLU A 83 9.60 14.86 13.24
N SER A 84 10.80 14.34 13.48
CA SER A 84 12.02 15.01 13.05
C SER A 84 12.08 15.24 11.54
N ALA A 85 11.44 14.38 10.76
CA ALA A 85 11.37 14.55 9.32
C ALA A 85 10.44 15.67 8.89
N LEU A 86 9.60 16.15 9.80
CA LEU A 86 8.64 17.22 9.56
C LEU A 86 9.11 18.58 10.09
N ILE A 87 10.34 18.65 10.57
CA ILE A 87 10.85 19.89 11.19
C ILE A 87 10.91 21.04 10.21
N SER A 88 11.08 20.78 8.94
CA SER A 88 11.11 21.83 7.94
C SER A 88 9.72 22.37 7.60
N PHE A 89 8.72 22.06 8.38
CA PHE A 89 7.35 22.47 8.13
C PHE A 89 7.16 23.99 8.04
N ASN A 90 8.05 24.79 8.57
CA ASN A 90 7.99 26.24 8.39
C ASN A 90 8.06 26.65 6.93
N SER A 91 8.63 25.81 6.09
CA SER A 91 8.68 26.00 4.64
C SER A 91 7.70 25.08 3.92
N ASN A 92 6.81 24.40 4.65
CA ASN A 92 5.86 23.43 4.10
C ASN A 92 6.54 22.30 3.34
N THR A 93 7.71 21.91 3.81
CA THR A 93 8.43 20.78 3.20
C THR A 93 8.65 19.68 4.22
N ILE A 94 8.76 18.47 3.70
CA ILE A 94 9.19 17.31 4.47
C ILE A 94 10.31 16.62 3.73
N GLU A 95 11.23 16.03 4.46
CA GLU A 95 12.30 15.24 3.87
C GLU A 95 12.02 13.77 4.11
N VAL A 96 12.03 13.00 3.04
CA VAL A 96 11.78 11.56 3.08
C VAL A 96 12.82 10.88 2.22
N ASP A 97 13.58 9.96 2.80
CA ASP A 97 14.64 9.23 2.10
C ASP A 97 15.64 10.15 1.41
N GLY A 98 15.99 11.27 2.04
CA GLY A 98 16.93 12.22 1.47
C GLY A 98 16.36 13.09 0.37
N LYS A 99 15.07 12.99 0.09
CA LYS A 99 14.38 13.84 -0.88
C LYS A 99 13.44 14.78 -0.16
N GLU A 100 13.41 16.03 -0.61
CA GLU A 100 12.55 17.05 -0.05
C GLU A 100 11.27 17.16 -0.86
N TYR A 101 10.13 17.00 -0.19
CA TYR A 101 8.82 17.14 -0.79
C TYR A 101 8.14 18.39 -0.25
N ILE A 102 7.52 19.15 -1.12
CA ILE A 102 6.71 20.31 -0.73
C ILE A 102 5.29 19.82 -0.44
N TYR A 103 4.82 20.08 0.76
CA TYR A 103 3.48 19.67 1.17
C TYR A 103 2.49 20.80 0.95
N ASN A 104 1.41 20.51 0.28
CA ASN A 104 0.29 21.42 0.10
C ASN A 104 -0.86 21.00 1.02
N GLU A 105 -1.13 21.82 2.04
CA GLU A 105 -2.16 21.52 3.03
C GLU A 105 -3.57 21.53 2.45
N GLU A 106 -3.83 22.36 1.46
CA GLU A 106 -5.15 22.46 0.85
C GLU A 106 -5.54 21.16 0.14
N ASP A 107 -4.59 20.58 -0.59
CA ASP A 107 -4.82 19.38 -1.38
C ASP A 107 -4.42 18.11 -0.63
N GLY A 108 -3.67 18.24 0.45
CA GLY A 108 -3.15 17.10 1.18
C GLY A 108 -2.14 16.28 0.38
N VAL A 109 -1.43 16.92 -0.54
CA VAL A 109 -0.51 16.23 -1.45
C VAL A 109 0.91 16.73 -1.29
N TYR A 110 1.87 15.91 -1.70
CA TYR A 110 3.29 16.25 -1.72
C TYR A 110 3.74 16.49 -3.14
N TRP A 111 4.67 17.41 -3.30
CA TRP A 111 5.25 17.77 -4.58
C TRP A 111 6.75 17.56 -4.56
N LEU A 112 7.27 16.96 -5.63
CA LEU A 112 8.70 16.79 -5.85
C LEU A 112 9.00 17.06 -7.31
N ASP A 113 9.88 18.03 -7.58
CA ASP A 113 10.28 18.39 -8.94
C ASP A 113 9.10 18.69 -9.88
N GLY A 114 8.05 19.32 -9.33
CA GLY A 114 6.86 19.65 -10.08
C GLY A 114 5.90 18.50 -10.33
N VAL A 115 6.18 17.34 -9.76
CA VAL A 115 5.31 16.16 -9.86
C VAL A 115 4.53 16.00 -8.56
N GLN A 116 3.25 15.78 -8.67
CA GLN A 116 2.35 15.61 -7.54
C GLN A 116 2.39 14.19 -7.00
N TYR A 117 2.54 14.07 -5.69
CA TYR A 117 2.46 12.81 -4.96
C TYR A 117 1.48 12.98 -3.81
N SER A 118 0.25 12.49 -3.91
CA SER A 118 -0.65 12.47 -2.76
C SER A 118 -0.16 11.45 -1.74
N GLU A 119 0.49 10.42 -2.25
CA GLU A 119 1.27 9.43 -1.55
C GLU A 119 2.37 9.02 -2.51
N TYR A 120 3.34 8.27 -2.03
CA TYR A 120 4.34 7.74 -2.93
C TYR A 120 3.71 6.83 -3.96
N ILE A 121 4.02 7.09 -5.21
CA ILE A 121 3.63 6.17 -6.27
C ILE A 121 4.69 5.09 -6.34
N HIS A 122 4.27 3.87 -6.11
CA HIS A 122 5.16 2.72 -6.18
C HIS A 122 5.22 2.24 -7.63
N LYS A 123 6.40 2.31 -8.19
CA LYS A 123 6.62 1.88 -9.57
C LYS A 123 7.39 0.57 -9.63
#